data_c806cbadf852bdd60beee25909ae5600
#
_entry.id   c806cbadf852bdd60beee25909ae5600
#
_cell.length_a   1.000
_cell.length_b   1.000
_cell.length_c   1.000
_cell.angle_alpha   90.00
_cell.angle_beta   90.00
_cell.angle_gamma   90.00
#
_symmetry.space_group_name_H-M   'P 1'
#
loop_
_entity.id
_entity.type
_entity.pdbx_description
1 polymer ?
#
loop_
_entity_poly.entity_id
_entity_poly.type
_entity_poly.pdbx_seq_one_letter_code
_entity_poly.pdbx_strand_id
1 'polypeptide(L)'
;MYFRSFEDLAVTIRQNISRIPHDIQVVAGIPRSGIFPAAMIALYKNVLLTDIDGLLEGRYMSAGENRAWTLAQRVGDKKNVLIVDDSISSGKSLKNIKRKLSALSDDYNITYCAIYGAKSQYSEVDIVMDVVPLPRTFEWNFLHNGPALIDACLDIDGVLCFDPLDVDNDDGERYLSFLEGAA
;
A
#
# COMPACT_ATOMS: atom_id res chain seq x y z
N MET A 1 -9.61 11.97 13.89
CA MET A 1 -8.69 11.41 12.84
C MET A 1 -9.04 9.96 12.62
N TYR A 2 -9.04 9.50 11.37
CA TYR A 2 -9.30 8.09 11.04
C TYR A 2 -7.98 7.34 10.90
N PHE A 3 -7.88 6.17 11.54
CA PHE A 3 -6.70 5.30 11.47
C PHE A 3 -7.05 4.00 10.75
N ARG A 4 -6.11 3.42 10.02
CA ARG A 4 -6.18 2.08 9.42
C ARG A 4 -4.88 1.33 9.67
N SER A 5 -5.01 0.14 10.24
CA SER A 5 -3.91 -0.79 10.49
C SER A 5 -3.64 -1.68 9.26
N PHE A 6 -2.57 -2.47 9.33
CA PHE A 6 -2.33 -3.54 8.35
C PHE A 6 -3.44 -4.60 8.38
N GLU A 7 -4.04 -4.86 9.54
CA GLU A 7 -5.17 -5.77 9.65
C GLU A 7 -6.40 -5.22 8.92
N ASP A 8 -6.72 -3.93 9.12
CA ASP A 8 -7.80 -3.26 8.38
C ASP A 8 -7.59 -3.33 6.87
N LEU A 9 -6.34 -3.15 6.41
CA LEU A 9 -5.99 -3.26 5.00
C LEU A 9 -6.28 -4.67 4.47
N ALA A 10 -5.86 -5.69 5.20
CA ALA A 10 -6.09 -7.08 4.83
C ALA A 10 -7.58 -7.43 4.78
N VAL A 11 -8.35 -6.98 5.77
CA VAL A 11 -9.80 -7.15 5.83
C VAL A 11 -10.49 -6.44 4.66
N THR A 12 -10.14 -5.19 4.40
CA THR A 12 -10.70 -4.39 3.31
C THR A 12 -10.46 -5.06 1.96
N ILE A 13 -9.24 -5.51 1.68
CA ILE A 13 -8.92 -6.21 0.43
C ILE A 13 -9.75 -7.49 0.31
N ARG A 14 -9.77 -8.32 1.33
CA ARG A 14 -10.50 -9.61 1.33
C ARG A 14 -11.99 -9.43 1.08
N GLN A 15 -12.61 -8.43 1.70
CA GLN A 15 -14.04 -8.14 1.55
C GLN A 15 -14.39 -7.60 0.16
N ASN A 16 -13.45 -6.95 -0.51
CA ASN A 16 -13.67 -6.30 -1.80
C ASN A 16 -13.00 -7.00 -2.99
N ILE A 17 -12.37 -8.15 -2.78
CA ILE A 17 -11.62 -8.87 -3.83
C ILE A 17 -12.49 -9.23 -5.04
N SER A 18 -13.77 -9.46 -4.84
CA SER A 18 -14.75 -9.77 -5.90
C SER A 18 -15.05 -8.59 -6.83
N ARG A 19 -14.74 -7.37 -6.43
CA ARG A 19 -14.89 -6.16 -7.26
C ARG A 19 -13.78 -6.01 -8.31
N ILE A 20 -12.69 -6.73 -8.13
CA ILE A 20 -11.59 -6.79 -9.11
C ILE A 20 -11.97 -7.71 -10.26
N PRO A 21 -11.85 -7.29 -11.52
CA PRO A 21 -12.17 -8.12 -12.67
C PRO A 21 -11.52 -9.51 -12.60
N HIS A 22 -12.23 -10.52 -13.06
CA HIS A 22 -11.79 -11.92 -12.95
C HIS A 22 -10.63 -12.24 -13.90
N ASP A 23 -10.50 -11.50 -14.96
CA ASP A 23 -9.55 -11.68 -16.05
C ASP A 23 -8.23 -10.93 -15.86
N ILE A 24 -8.03 -10.29 -14.70
CA ILE A 24 -6.73 -9.67 -14.34
C ILE A 24 -5.64 -10.75 -14.32
N GLN A 25 -4.52 -10.45 -14.96
CA GLN A 25 -3.36 -11.33 -15.12
C GLN A 25 -2.14 -10.81 -14.39
N VAL A 26 -2.05 -9.49 -14.23
CA VAL A 26 -0.94 -8.79 -13.60
C VAL A 26 -1.48 -7.78 -12.62
N VAL A 27 -0.88 -7.70 -11.44
CA VAL A 27 -1.09 -6.62 -10.47
C VAL A 27 0.19 -5.82 -10.36
N ALA A 28 0.12 -4.52 -10.56
CA ALA A 28 1.25 -3.61 -10.42
C ALA A 28 0.99 -2.59 -9.30
N GLY A 29 1.86 -2.57 -8.31
CA GLY A 29 1.77 -1.63 -7.19
C GLY A 29 2.44 -0.30 -7.50
N ILE A 30 1.83 0.79 -7.05
CA ILE A 30 2.48 2.09 -7.10
C ILE A 30 3.44 2.21 -5.91
N PRO A 31 4.76 2.33 -6.16
CA PRO A 31 5.73 2.52 -5.07
C PRO A 31 5.45 3.80 -4.28
N ARG A 32 5.68 3.76 -3.00
CA ARG A 32 6.12 2.72 -2.06
C ARG A 32 4.98 1.88 -1.53
N SER A 33 3.99 2.52 -0.94
CA SER A 33 2.92 1.91 -0.14
C SER A 33 1.94 1.05 -0.96
N GLY A 34 1.71 1.37 -2.22
CA GLY A 34 0.85 0.58 -3.10
C GLY A 34 1.39 -0.82 -3.45
N ILE A 35 2.70 -1.07 -3.25
CA ILE A 35 3.29 -2.41 -3.44
C ILE A 35 2.70 -3.43 -2.45
N PHE A 36 2.45 -3.02 -1.22
CA PHE A 36 1.95 -3.93 -0.19
C PHE A 36 0.55 -4.49 -0.53
N PRO A 37 -0.48 -3.65 -0.76
CA PRO A 37 -1.79 -4.15 -1.18
C PRO A 37 -1.76 -4.86 -2.54
N ALA A 38 -0.89 -4.45 -3.47
CA ALA A 38 -0.72 -5.14 -4.74
C ALA A 38 -0.24 -6.58 -4.56
N ALA A 39 0.74 -6.81 -3.66
CA ALA A 39 1.23 -8.14 -3.34
C ALA A 39 0.12 -9.02 -2.73
N MET A 40 -0.68 -8.47 -1.81
CA MET A 40 -1.81 -9.20 -1.22
C MET A 40 -2.84 -9.59 -2.29
N ILE A 41 -3.22 -8.66 -3.16
CA ILE A 41 -4.19 -8.93 -4.25
C ILE A 41 -3.64 -9.97 -5.21
N ALA A 42 -2.35 -9.86 -5.59
CA ALA A 42 -1.71 -10.83 -6.48
C ALA A 42 -1.73 -12.25 -5.90
N LEU A 43 -1.51 -12.40 -4.59
CA LEU A 43 -1.62 -13.69 -3.90
C LEU A 43 -3.05 -14.21 -3.88
N TYR A 44 -4.05 -13.40 -3.54
CA TYR A 44 -5.45 -13.82 -3.53
C TYR A 44 -5.97 -14.22 -4.92
N LYS A 45 -5.55 -13.51 -5.96
CA LYS A 45 -5.94 -13.79 -7.35
C LYS A 45 -5.07 -14.83 -8.02
N ASN A 46 -3.92 -15.19 -7.43
CA ASN A 46 -2.89 -16.06 -8.00
C ASN A 46 -2.43 -15.59 -9.39
N VAL A 47 -2.03 -14.32 -9.48
CA VAL A 47 -1.57 -13.65 -10.71
C VAL A 47 -0.17 -13.04 -10.54
N LEU A 48 0.42 -12.57 -11.62
CA LEU A 48 1.75 -11.96 -11.60
C LEU A 48 1.75 -10.65 -10.82
N LEU A 49 2.86 -10.36 -10.14
CA LEU A 49 3.13 -9.13 -9.40
C LEU A 49 4.27 -8.36 -10.08
N THR A 50 4.14 -7.05 -10.12
CA THR A 50 5.19 -6.12 -10.51
C THR A 50 4.99 -4.76 -9.85
N ASP A 51 5.89 -3.82 -10.09
CA ASP A 51 5.72 -2.39 -9.83
C ASP A 51 5.53 -1.62 -11.16
N ILE A 52 5.39 -0.30 -11.07
CA ILE A 52 5.16 0.54 -12.25
C ILE A 52 6.34 0.50 -13.22
N ASP A 53 7.56 0.54 -12.71
CA ASP A 53 8.76 0.55 -13.56
C ASP A 53 8.98 -0.84 -14.16
N GLY A 54 8.76 -1.91 -13.39
CA GLY A 54 8.76 -3.28 -13.90
C GLY A 54 7.72 -3.52 -14.99
N LEU A 55 6.51 -2.92 -14.85
CA LEU A 55 5.50 -3.00 -15.89
C LEU A 55 5.97 -2.33 -17.20
N LEU A 56 6.60 -1.16 -17.10
CA LEU A 56 7.17 -0.45 -18.26
C LEU A 56 8.29 -1.24 -18.95
N GLU A 57 9.08 -1.98 -18.17
CA GLU A 57 10.17 -2.82 -18.65
C GLU A 57 9.70 -4.22 -19.09
N GLY A 58 8.42 -4.56 -18.92
CA GLY A 58 7.90 -5.92 -19.15
C GLY A 58 8.43 -6.95 -18.13
N ARG A 59 8.92 -6.51 -16.99
CA ARG A 59 9.51 -7.33 -15.93
C ARG A 59 8.49 -7.64 -14.85
N TYR A 60 8.40 -8.92 -14.48
CA TYR A 60 7.51 -9.41 -13.43
C TYR A 60 8.31 -10.09 -12.34
N MET A 61 7.83 -10.04 -11.10
CA MET A 61 8.39 -10.81 -10.00
C MET A 61 8.18 -12.31 -10.28
N SER A 62 9.21 -13.12 -9.97
CA SER A 62 9.10 -14.56 -10.14
C SER A 62 7.95 -15.12 -9.31
N ALA A 63 7.10 -15.88 -9.95
CA ALA A 63 6.01 -16.62 -9.29
C ALA A 63 6.48 -17.97 -8.72
N GLY A 64 7.79 -18.28 -8.80
CA GLY A 64 8.31 -19.60 -8.52
C GLY A 64 7.74 -20.64 -9.50
N GLU A 65 7.61 -21.88 -9.05
CA GLU A 65 7.00 -22.98 -9.82
C GLU A 65 5.46 -22.97 -9.78
N ASN A 66 4.86 -21.88 -9.34
CA ASN A 66 3.42 -21.75 -9.12
C ASN A 66 2.61 -21.59 -10.41
N ARG A 67 1.33 -21.98 -10.33
CA ARG A 67 0.32 -21.89 -11.42
C ARG A 67 0.07 -20.46 -11.94
N ALA A 68 0.49 -19.41 -11.20
CA ALA A 68 0.31 -18.02 -11.63
C ALA A 68 0.96 -17.74 -12.98
N TRP A 69 2.13 -18.31 -13.26
CA TRP A 69 2.79 -18.20 -14.55
C TRP A 69 1.96 -18.82 -15.69
N THR A 70 1.33 -19.96 -15.43
CA THR A 70 0.49 -20.67 -16.42
C THR A 70 -0.79 -19.88 -16.75
N LEU A 71 -1.34 -19.14 -15.76
CA LEU A 71 -2.52 -18.30 -15.97
C LEU A 71 -2.19 -17.04 -16.77
N ALA A 72 -1.02 -16.44 -16.55
CA ALA A 72 -0.57 -15.26 -17.30
C ALA A 72 -0.32 -15.54 -18.78
N GLN A 73 -0.05 -16.79 -19.18
CA GLN A 73 0.16 -17.20 -20.57
C GLN A 73 -1.14 -17.45 -21.36
N ARG A 74 -2.30 -17.48 -20.69
CA ARG A 74 -3.58 -17.95 -21.28
C ARG A 74 -4.37 -16.93 -22.05
N VAL A 75 -3.84 -15.72 -22.30
CA VAL A 75 -4.73 -14.66 -22.78
C VAL A 75 -4.21 -13.94 -24.00
N GLY A 76 -5.17 -13.57 -24.82
CA GLY A 76 -5.15 -12.86 -26.07
C GLY A 76 -4.15 -11.69 -26.22
N ASP A 77 -4.30 -10.90 -27.26
CA ASP A 77 -3.31 -9.92 -27.72
C ASP A 77 -2.93 -8.84 -26.67
N LYS A 78 -3.80 -8.56 -25.70
CA LYS A 78 -3.52 -7.60 -24.60
C LYS A 78 -3.63 -8.26 -23.24
N LYS A 79 -2.71 -7.91 -22.31
CA LYS A 79 -2.77 -8.33 -20.91
C LYS A 79 -3.66 -7.39 -20.09
N ASN A 80 -4.48 -7.96 -19.20
CA ASN A 80 -5.29 -7.21 -18.26
C ASN A 80 -4.49 -6.94 -16.97
N VAL A 81 -4.26 -5.67 -16.67
CA VAL A 81 -3.41 -5.21 -15.58
C VAL A 81 -4.23 -4.41 -14.57
N LEU A 82 -4.07 -4.70 -13.29
CA LEU A 82 -4.58 -3.90 -12.19
C LEU A 82 -3.44 -3.05 -11.61
N ILE A 83 -3.58 -1.74 -11.69
CA ILE A 83 -2.70 -0.80 -11.00
C ILE A 83 -3.28 -0.51 -9.62
N VAL A 84 -2.48 -0.70 -8.57
CA VAL A 84 -2.95 -0.58 -7.18
C VAL A 84 -2.17 0.50 -6.45
N ASP A 85 -2.91 1.40 -5.80
CA ASP A 85 -2.39 2.32 -4.78
C ASP A 85 -3.04 2.02 -3.42
N ASP A 86 -2.32 2.27 -2.32
CA ASP A 86 -2.87 2.11 -0.98
C ASP A 86 -3.97 3.15 -0.70
N SER A 87 -3.79 4.36 -1.18
CA SER A 87 -4.77 5.41 -0.94
C SER A 87 -4.76 6.52 -1.98
N ILE A 88 -5.93 7.12 -2.19
CA ILE A 88 -6.09 8.29 -3.04
C ILE A 88 -6.73 9.45 -2.27
N SER A 89 -6.15 10.65 -2.42
CA SER A 89 -6.71 11.91 -1.90
C SER A 89 -7.01 12.86 -3.05
N SER A 90 -5.99 13.50 -3.63
CA SER A 90 -6.14 14.43 -4.75
C SER A 90 -6.12 13.79 -6.14
N GLY A 91 -5.66 12.54 -6.24
CA GLY A 91 -5.46 11.83 -7.51
C GLY A 91 -4.25 12.27 -8.33
N LYS A 92 -3.46 13.23 -7.84
CA LYS A 92 -2.30 13.78 -8.58
C LYS A 92 -1.24 12.73 -8.90
N SER A 93 -0.92 11.87 -7.94
CA SER A 93 0.03 10.76 -8.12
C SER A 93 -0.43 9.84 -9.25
N LEU A 94 -1.67 9.38 -9.17
CA LEU A 94 -2.24 8.45 -10.15
C LEU A 94 -2.33 9.07 -11.56
N LYS A 95 -2.62 10.36 -11.65
CA LYS A 95 -2.63 11.09 -12.93
C LYS A 95 -1.24 11.08 -13.60
N ASN A 96 -0.17 11.21 -12.80
CA ASN A 96 1.19 11.10 -13.29
C ASN A 96 1.51 9.68 -13.77
N ILE A 97 1.04 8.64 -13.03
CA ILE A 97 1.20 7.24 -13.42
C ILE A 97 0.45 6.96 -14.74
N LYS A 98 -0.79 7.40 -14.89
CA LYS A 98 -1.54 7.26 -16.16
C LYS A 98 -0.76 7.83 -17.34
N ARG A 99 -0.14 9.00 -17.16
CA ARG A 99 0.68 9.61 -18.21
C ARG A 99 1.93 8.80 -18.54
N LYS A 100 2.60 8.21 -17.52
CA LYS A 100 3.74 7.31 -17.74
C LYS A 100 3.32 6.05 -18.51
N LEU A 101 2.17 5.48 -18.17
CA LEU A 101 1.68 4.24 -18.76
C LEU A 101 0.94 4.43 -20.08
N SER A 102 0.74 5.65 -20.56
CA SER A 102 0.02 5.89 -21.82
C SER A 102 0.64 5.21 -23.05
N ALA A 103 1.96 5.04 -23.05
CA ALA A 103 2.67 4.32 -24.10
C ALA A 103 2.36 2.81 -24.16
N LEU A 104 1.80 2.24 -23.08
CA LEU A 104 1.48 0.82 -22.98
C LEU A 104 0.02 0.49 -23.34
N SER A 105 -0.76 1.47 -23.80
CA SER A 105 -2.19 1.30 -24.10
C SER A 105 -2.49 0.26 -25.19
N ASP A 106 -1.52 -0.02 -26.06
CA ASP A 106 -1.65 -1.01 -27.12
C ASP A 106 -1.40 -2.44 -26.64
N ASP A 107 -0.62 -2.60 -25.55
CA ASP A 107 -0.23 -3.90 -25.00
C ASP A 107 -1.05 -4.34 -23.80
N TYR A 108 -1.68 -3.37 -23.11
CA TYR A 108 -2.38 -3.63 -21.83
C TYR A 108 -3.75 -2.98 -21.76
N ASN A 109 -4.69 -3.71 -21.15
CA ASN A 109 -5.94 -3.17 -20.63
C ASN A 109 -5.73 -2.86 -19.16
N ILE A 110 -5.77 -1.58 -18.79
CA ILE A 110 -5.40 -1.15 -17.44
C ILE A 110 -6.63 -0.74 -16.65
N THR A 111 -6.80 -1.35 -15.47
CA THR A 111 -7.78 -0.98 -14.44
C THR A 111 -7.04 -0.35 -13.27
N TYR A 112 -7.54 0.75 -12.73
CA TYR A 112 -6.93 1.48 -11.61
C TYR A 112 -7.72 1.27 -10.33
N CYS A 113 -7.05 0.87 -9.26
CA CYS A 113 -7.63 0.60 -7.96
C CYS A 113 -6.91 1.37 -6.86
N ALA A 114 -7.66 2.04 -6.00
CA ALA A 114 -7.19 2.54 -4.71
C ALA A 114 -7.89 1.77 -3.59
N ILE A 115 -7.13 1.34 -2.58
CA ILE A 115 -7.74 0.65 -1.44
C ILE A 115 -8.57 1.65 -0.64
N TYR A 116 -8.00 2.80 -0.28
CA TYR A 116 -8.69 3.83 0.48
C TYR A 116 -8.85 5.13 -0.30
N GLY A 117 -10.08 5.60 -0.42
CA GLY A 117 -10.39 6.93 -0.95
C GLY A 117 -10.85 7.89 0.13
N ALA A 118 -10.64 9.21 -0.04
CA ALA A 118 -11.31 10.22 0.80
C ALA A 118 -12.79 10.38 0.43
N LYS A 119 -13.16 9.90 -0.74
CA LYS A 119 -14.53 9.82 -1.29
C LYS A 119 -14.66 8.55 -2.15
N SER A 120 -15.88 8.20 -2.51
CA SER A 120 -16.18 6.96 -3.24
C SER A 120 -15.84 6.99 -4.73
N GLN A 121 -15.70 8.18 -5.31
CA GLN A 121 -15.49 8.33 -6.76
C GLN A 121 -14.37 9.33 -7.08
N TYR A 122 -13.56 8.96 -8.04
CA TYR A 122 -12.51 9.78 -8.63
C TYR A 122 -12.47 9.52 -10.13
N SER A 123 -12.16 10.55 -10.92
CA SER A 123 -11.99 10.42 -12.38
C SER A 123 -10.77 9.55 -12.77
N GLU A 124 -9.82 9.42 -11.86
CA GLU A 124 -8.56 8.71 -12.08
C GLU A 124 -8.59 7.24 -11.67
N VAL A 125 -9.66 6.79 -10.98
CA VAL A 125 -9.74 5.45 -10.37
C VAL A 125 -11.03 4.75 -10.79
N ASP A 126 -10.91 3.51 -11.18
CA ASP A 126 -12.05 2.67 -11.53
C ASP A 126 -12.67 2.01 -10.29
N ILE A 127 -11.83 1.65 -9.30
CA ILE A 127 -12.23 0.97 -8.07
C ILE A 127 -11.66 1.70 -6.85
N VAL A 128 -12.53 2.16 -5.94
CA VAL A 128 -12.17 2.53 -4.57
C VAL A 128 -12.78 1.48 -3.65
N MET A 129 -11.96 0.75 -2.89
CA MET A 129 -12.45 -0.36 -2.07
C MET A 129 -13.19 0.12 -0.83
N ASP A 130 -12.65 1.11 -0.11
CA ASP A 130 -13.27 1.68 1.08
C ASP A 130 -13.07 3.20 1.14
N VAL A 131 -13.99 3.89 1.83
CA VAL A 131 -13.95 5.34 2.00
C VAL A 131 -13.52 5.70 3.40
N VAL A 132 -12.36 6.35 3.50
CA VAL A 132 -11.81 6.87 4.75
C VAL A 132 -11.63 8.38 4.62
N PRO A 133 -12.52 9.19 5.25
CA PRO A 133 -12.46 10.65 5.16
C PRO A 133 -11.16 11.23 5.74
N LEU A 134 -10.87 12.46 5.38
CA LEU A 134 -9.78 13.25 5.98
C LEU A 134 -10.25 13.90 7.32
N PRO A 135 -9.35 14.10 8.29
CA PRO A 135 -7.94 13.69 8.32
C PRO A 135 -7.81 12.20 8.64
N ARG A 136 -6.90 11.53 7.93
CA ARG A 136 -6.66 10.09 8.08
C ARG A 136 -5.16 9.79 8.13
N THR A 137 -4.81 8.69 8.80
CA THR A 137 -3.45 8.15 8.84
C THR A 137 -3.48 6.63 8.69
N PHE A 138 -2.39 6.09 8.26
CA PHE A 138 -2.22 4.66 8.00
C PHE A 138 -0.99 4.16 8.77
N GLU A 139 -1.06 2.97 9.36
CA GLU A 139 0.03 2.37 10.13
C GLU A 139 1.34 2.36 9.35
N TRP A 140 1.31 2.01 8.05
CA TRP A 140 2.49 1.94 7.19
C TRP A 140 3.07 3.29 6.78
N ASN A 141 2.37 4.38 7.04
CA ASN A 141 2.80 5.75 6.74
C ASN A 141 2.86 6.64 7.98
N PHE A 142 2.65 6.09 9.17
CA PHE A 142 2.52 6.87 10.40
C PHE A 142 3.75 7.76 10.64
N LEU A 143 4.95 7.20 10.60
CA LEU A 143 6.20 7.93 10.82
C LEU A 143 6.58 8.92 9.71
N HIS A 144 5.85 8.89 8.58
CA HIS A 144 6.07 9.81 7.47
C HIS A 144 4.93 10.82 7.30
N ASN A 145 3.97 10.82 8.21
CA ASN A 145 2.86 11.77 8.22
C ASN A 145 3.25 13.02 9.03
N GLY A 146 4.07 13.89 8.42
CA GLY A 146 4.57 15.10 9.05
C GLY A 146 3.49 15.94 9.78
N PRO A 147 2.31 16.21 9.18
CA PRO A 147 1.25 16.94 9.89
C PRO A 147 0.74 16.24 11.15
N ALA A 148 0.73 14.92 11.20
CA ALA A 148 0.31 14.20 12.41
C ALA A 148 1.40 14.19 13.50
N LEU A 149 2.68 14.30 13.10
CA LEU A 149 3.81 14.24 14.03
C LEU A 149 4.24 15.62 14.56
N ILE A 150 3.97 16.71 13.82
CA ILE A 150 4.35 18.08 14.24
C ILE A 150 3.75 18.45 15.61
N ASP A 151 2.51 18.05 15.85
CA ASP A 151 1.78 18.34 17.09
C ASP A 151 1.66 17.11 18.01
N ALA A 152 2.38 16.02 17.71
CA ALA A 152 2.36 14.81 18.49
C ALA A 152 3.32 14.92 19.69
N CYS A 153 2.84 14.52 20.85
CA CYS A 153 3.69 14.18 21.99
C CYS A 153 3.91 12.65 21.93
N LEU A 154 5.15 12.23 21.78
CA LEU A 154 5.51 10.81 21.81
C LEU A 154 6.05 10.49 23.19
N ASP A 155 5.49 9.45 23.80
CA ASP A 155 6.06 8.86 25.00
C ASP A 155 7.39 8.17 24.64
N ILE A 156 8.36 8.23 25.53
CA ILE A 156 9.70 7.67 25.30
C ILE A 156 9.70 6.22 25.82
N ASP A 157 9.26 6.03 27.05
CA ASP A 157 9.32 4.73 27.72
C ASP A 157 8.26 3.78 27.17
N GLY A 158 8.65 2.55 26.88
CA GLY A 158 7.78 1.55 26.29
C GLY A 158 7.28 1.84 24.87
N VAL A 159 7.63 3.01 24.29
CA VAL A 159 7.23 3.41 22.92
C VAL A 159 8.43 3.57 22.01
N LEU A 160 9.44 4.33 22.41
CA LEU A 160 10.66 4.56 21.63
C LEU A 160 11.85 3.76 22.16
N CYS A 161 11.82 3.35 23.42
CA CYS A 161 12.78 2.47 24.06
C CYS A 161 12.05 1.49 24.98
N PHE A 162 12.79 0.58 25.62
CA PHE A 162 12.25 -0.29 26.66
C PHE A 162 11.84 0.53 27.90
N ASP A 163 10.89 0.02 28.68
CA ASP A 163 10.56 0.62 29.96
C ASP A 163 11.78 0.54 30.90
N PRO A 164 12.06 1.59 31.68
CA PRO A 164 13.07 1.53 32.73
C PRO A 164 12.64 0.52 33.81
N LEU A 165 13.63 -0.04 34.49
CA LEU A 165 13.34 -0.80 35.71
C LEU A 165 12.90 0.18 36.80
N ASP A 166 12.10 -0.29 37.77
CA ASP A 166 11.62 0.55 38.90
C ASP A 166 12.76 1.28 39.63
N VAL A 167 13.96 0.65 39.65
CA VAL A 167 15.14 1.23 40.30
C VAL A 167 15.79 2.36 39.49
N ASP A 168 15.52 2.43 38.20
CA ASP A 168 16.08 3.41 37.26
C ASP A 168 15.09 4.52 36.93
N ASN A 169 13.83 4.37 37.40
CA ASN A 169 12.73 5.31 37.16
C ASN A 169 12.58 6.27 38.36
N ASP A 170 13.62 7.08 38.61
CA ASP A 170 13.67 8.03 39.74
C ASP A 170 13.41 9.49 39.35
N ASP A 171 13.02 9.72 38.06
CA ASP A 171 12.88 11.06 37.45
C ASP A 171 14.14 11.94 37.59
N GLY A 172 15.31 11.30 37.73
CA GLY A 172 16.58 11.95 38.01
C GLY A 172 17.75 11.39 37.23
N GLU A 173 18.94 11.32 37.86
CA GLU A 173 20.19 10.92 37.20
C GLU A 173 20.17 9.48 36.71
N ARG A 174 19.47 8.57 37.40
CA ARG A 174 19.38 7.17 36.97
C ARG A 174 18.53 7.04 35.70
N TYR A 175 17.41 7.74 35.65
CA TYR A 175 16.56 7.77 34.45
C TYR A 175 17.29 8.39 33.26
N LEU A 176 18.02 9.48 33.45
CA LEU A 176 18.86 10.07 32.38
C LEU A 176 19.92 9.08 31.88
N SER A 177 20.60 8.36 32.80
CA SER A 177 21.56 7.34 32.45
C SER A 177 20.94 6.14 31.71
N PHE A 178 19.72 5.76 32.09
CA PHE A 178 18.96 4.76 31.35
C PHE A 178 18.68 5.22 29.92
N LEU A 179 18.21 6.46 29.71
CA LEU A 179 17.91 6.99 28.37
C LEU A 179 19.15 7.05 27.47
N GLU A 180 20.34 7.38 28.02
CA GLU A 180 21.59 7.38 27.27
C GLU A 180 21.98 5.98 26.77
N GLY A 181 21.57 4.92 27.47
CA GLY A 181 21.86 3.52 27.11
C GLY A 181 20.74 2.79 26.37
N ALA A 182 19.55 3.39 26.26
CA ALA A 182 18.35 2.74 25.73
C ALA A 182 18.16 2.91 24.22
N ALA A 183 19.06 3.59 23.49
CA ALA A 183 18.98 3.88 22.07
C ALA A 183 19.58 2.78 21.20
#